data_b7d1b1ce5e278a2afcf3ee012c6b2b4b
#
_entry.id   b7d1b1ce5e278a2afcf3ee012c6b2b4b
#
_cell.length_a   1.000
_cell.length_b   1.000
_cell.length_c   1.000
_cell.angle_alpha   90.00
_cell.angle_beta   90.00
_cell.angle_gamma   90.00
#
_symmetry.space_group_name_H-M   'P 1'
#
loop_
_entity.id
_entity.type
_entity.pdbx_description
1 polymer ?
#
loop_
_entity_poly.entity_id
_entity_poly.type
_entity_poly.pdbx_seq_one_letter_code
_entity_poly.pdbx_strand_id
1 'polypeptide(L)'
;MPHSSDTPTFAPAGSRRALLRAGAAMGAFGASALWGMPAFAQRAKPLQGTTLNVALFSTAYSKLLRPWIAEFEDSTGARVNFDTPGFPVYNQRTDLELSTKGSAYDVVNVTFIYSSRWINSGWLTPLDDFIANRNLTPAEFDINDFLAGARAPETGADGKLYGVPWTAEVTLAAASRFDVLKSAGLAFPDTLDDFSRAVQTAHRKERAAGFVTDNHYGWTFPPFLQAFGGDVFRKAPHDLYPTLDTPEAIAAADYFARLLRDFGPDGAVSYTADQSLQSLKSGRSNLGIQGQIYLSQLADKASSKVAATTAWGAVPRGPAGRFPGSAVHGLGIPVGSKNAPAAWQFIAWATSKQITQRAVAAGYGSPTRRSDMQSQVFAERQRVNGYDIARLSSEAIDLAAKQGHMKYRTVAVYPQIDQQINKAIELIVSGQKSAAAAMQQAQIGALAELKRSGIAV
;
A
#
# COMPACT_ATOMS: atom_id res chain seq x y z
N MET A 1 -17.25 -60.54 -2.48
CA MET A 1 -18.28 -61.21 -1.64
C MET A 1 -18.66 -60.26 -0.53
N PRO A 2 -19.89 -60.25 -0.07
CA PRO A 2 -20.87 -59.29 -0.55
C PRO A 2 -21.52 -58.45 0.58
N HIS A 3 -22.16 -57.37 0.14
CA HIS A 3 -23.47 -56.80 0.56
C HIS A 3 -23.80 -56.60 2.05
N SER A 4 -24.17 -55.36 2.36
CA SER A 4 -25.59 -55.02 2.60
C SER A 4 -25.75 -53.49 2.73
N SER A 5 -26.49 -52.97 1.87
CA SER A 5 -27.53 -51.95 1.75
C SER A 5 -28.42 -51.90 2.98
N ASP A 6 -28.69 -50.72 3.51
CA ASP A 6 -29.91 -50.38 4.19
C ASP A 6 -30.26 -48.90 3.98
N THR A 7 -31.28 -48.69 3.20
CA THR A 7 -32.03 -47.46 2.99
C THR A 7 -33.22 -47.42 3.96
N PRO A 8 -33.55 -46.35 4.62
CA PRO A 8 -34.88 -46.14 5.20
C PRO A 8 -35.77 -45.33 4.30
N THR A 9 -36.92 -45.94 4.08
CA THR A 9 -38.11 -45.59 3.36
C THR A 9 -38.81 -44.34 3.85
N PHE A 10 -39.29 -43.57 2.89
CA PHE A 10 -40.31 -42.51 3.04
C PHE A 10 -41.69 -43.11 3.39
N ALA A 11 -42.47 -42.41 4.24
CA ALA A 11 -43.92 -42.56 4.38
C ALA A 11 -44.65 -41.19 4.33
N PRO A 12 -45.92 -41.11 3.95
CA PRO A 12 -46.39 -40.06 3.07
C PRO A 12 -47.27 -38.98 3.71
N ALA A 13 -47.58 -37.99 2.87
CA ALA A 13 -48.42 -36.84 3.06
C ALA A 13 -49.79 -37.07 3.73
N GLY A 14 -50.08 -36.29 4.75
CA GLY A 14 -51.41 -36.08 5.34
C GLY A 14 -52.07 -34.82 4.79
N SER A 15 -53.28 -35.00 4.27
CA SER A 15 -54.07 -34.12 3.46
C SER A 15 -54.50 -32.79 4.08
N ARG A 16 -54.41 -31.74 3.24
CA ARG A 16 -55.23 -30.53 3.35
C ARG A 16 -56.72 -30.87 3.18
N ARG A 17 -57.52 -30.92 4.23
CA ARG A 17 -59.00 -30.81 4.20
C ARG A 17 -59.58 -31.16 5.58
N ALA A 18 -59.50 -30.21 6.52
CA ALA A 18 -60.43 -30.19 7.67
C ALA A 18 -60.17 -28.90 8.49
N LEU A 19 -60.82 -27.82 8.11
CA LEU A 19 -61.16 -26.67 8.98
C LEU A 19 -61.93 -25.63 8.15
N LEU A 20 -63.11 -26.09 7.66
CA LEU A 20 -64.19 -25.22 7.26
C LEU A 20 -65.46 -25.86 7.80
N ARG A 21 -65.94 -25.36 8.95
CA ARG A 21 -67.38 -25.37 9.38
C ARG A 21 -67.47 -25.24 10.89
N ALA A 22 -67.83 -24.03 11.30
CA ALA A 22 -68.57 -23.63 12.49
C ALA A 22 -68.20 -22.19 12.80
N GLY A 23 -69.02 -21.17 12.83
CA GLY A 23 -70.44 -21.08 12.86
C GLY A 23 -70.70 -19.59 12.96
N ALA A 24 -71.69 -19.12 12.21
CA ALA A 24 -72.19 -17.77 12.33
C ALA A 24 -73.12 -17.69 13.54
N ALA A 25 -72.89 -16.65 14.40
CA ALA A 25 -73.93 -16.08 15.27
C ALA A 25 -73.51 -14.71 15.80
N MET A 26 -74.16 -13.67 15.33
CA MET A 26 -74.70 -12.45 15.95
C MET A 26 -73.88 -11.72 17.03
N GLY A 27 -73.72 -10.42 16.81
CA GLY A 27 -73.56 -9.42 17.85
C GLY A 27 -73.12 -8.07 17.28
N ALA A 28 -74.06 -7.21 16.88
CA ALA A 28 -73.85 -5.78 16.69
C ALA A 28 -73.54 -5.14 18.03
N PHE A 29 -72.51 -4.28 18.06
CA PHE A 29 -72.35 -3.03 18.81
C PHE A 29 -70.83 -2.74 19.02
N GLY A 30 -70.47 -1.53 18.64
CA GLY A 30 -69.17 -0.98 19.05
C GLY A 30 -68.34 -0.45 17.91
N ALA A 31 -68.71 0.76 17.42
CA ALA A 31 -67.72 1.61 16.74
C ALA A 31 -66.62 1.94 17.72
N SER A 32 -65.55 1.15 17.74
CA SER A 32 -64.32 1.44 18.47
C SER A 32 -63.28 1.91 17.48
N ALA A 33 -62.83 3.13 17.70
CA ALA A 33 -61.75 3.82 17.04
C ALA A 33 -60.63 2.85 16.64
N LEU A 34 -60.40 2.68 15.34
CA LEU A 34 -59.15 2.24 14.81
C LEU A 34 -58.12 3.31 15.19
N TRP A 35 -57.52 3.14 16.35
CA TRP A 35 -56.28 3.81 16.65
C TRP A 35 -55.27 3.28 15.64
N GLY A 36 -55.03 4.12 14.60
CA GLY A 36 -53.92 3.90 13.69
C GLY A 36 -52.69 3.79 14.56
N MET A 37 -52.11 2.59 14.66
CA MET A 37 -50.71 2.47 15.08
C MET A 37 -49.94 3.42 14.17
N PRO A 38 -49.16 4.38 14.76
CA PRO A 38 -48.27 5.15 13.92
C PRO A 38 -47.39 4.11 13.25
N ALA A 39 -47.50 4.00 11.93
CA ALA A 39 -46.42 3.36 11.15
C ALA A 39 -45.16 4.07 11.59
N PHE A 40 -44.28 3.40 12.34
CA PHE A 40 -42.95 3.88 12.58
C PHE A 40 -42.38 4.07 11.18
N ALA A 41 -42.44 5.29 10.68
CA ALA A 41 -41.81 5.67 9.45
C ALA A 41 -40.32 5.38 9.69
N GLN A 42 -39.87 4.28 9.14
CA GLN A 42 -38.48 3.88 9.20
C GLN A 42 -37.71 5.05 8.58
N ARG A 43 -37.02 5.79 9.42
CA ARG A 43 -36.31 7.01 8.99
C ARG A 43 -35.46 6.61 7.80
N ALA A 44 -35.70 7.20 6.63
CA ALA A 44 -34.96 6.89 5.42
C ALA A 44 -33.47 6.97 5.72
N LYS A 45 -32.72 5.94 5.37
CA LYS A 45 -31.28 5.91 5.59
C LYS A 45 -30.62 7.02 4.75
N PRO A 46 -29.55 7.65 5.21
CA PRO A 46 -29.01 8.88 4.61
C PRO A 46 -28.59 8.75 3.15
N LEU A 47 -28.22 7.55 2.69
CA LEU A 47 -27.79 7.28 1.31
C LEU A 47 -28.71 6.27 0.60
N GLN A 48 -29.95 6.16 1.03
CA GLN A 48 -30.92 5.25 0.43
C GLN A 48 -31.05 5.50 -1.08
N GLY A 49 -30.86 4.44 -1.89
CA GLY A 49 -30.92 4.50 -3.35
C GLY A 49 -29.64 4.98 -4.05
N THR A 50 -28.59 5.31 -3.29
CA THR A 50 -27.27 5.66 -3.85
C THR A 50 -26.47 4.40 -4.12
N THR A 51 -25.84 4.31 -5.30
CA THR A 51 -24.83 3.29 -5.62
C THR A 51 -23.48 3.97 -5.77
N LEU A 52 -22.48 3.49 -5.02
CA LEU A 52 -21.10 3.95 -5.09
C LEU A 52 -20.24 2.94 -5.85
N ASN A 53 -19.49 3.40 -6.83
CA ASN A 53 -18.47 2.62 -7.52
C ASN A 53 -17.10 2.92 -6.90
N VAL A 54 -16.58 1.94 -6.18
CA VAL A 54 -15.33 2.06 -5.42
C VAL A 54 -14.27 1.17 -6.04
N ALA A 55 -13.19 1.77 -6.53
CA ALA A 55 -12.06 1.06 -7.12
C ALA A 55 -10.81 1.18 -6.24
N LEU A 56 -10.34 0.05 -5.72
CA LEU A 56 -9.05 -0.11 -5.05
C LEU A 56 -8.27 -1.19 -5.79
N PHE A 57 -6.94 -1.19 -5.68
CA PHE A 57 -6.21 -2.37 -6.11
C PHE A 57 -6.18 -3.45 -5.00
N SER A 58 -5.93 -4.70 -5.41
CA SER A 58 -5.91 -5.85 -4.49
C SER A 58 -4.75 -5.75 -3.50
N THR A 59 -5.06 -5.59 -2.23
CA THR A 59 -4.11 -5.52 -1.11
C THR A 59 -4.64 -6.27 0.11
N ALA A 60 -3.82 -6.39 1.14
CA ALA A 60 -4.28 -6.92 2.43
C ALA A 60 -5.44 -6.09 2.99
N TYR A 61 -5.37 -4.74 2.90
CA TYR A 61 -6.43 -3.87 3.41
C TYR A 61 -7.74 -4.01 2.63
N SER A 62 -7.70 -3.98 1.29
CA SER A 62 -8.91 -4.14 0.48
C SER A 62 -9.59 -5.48 0.70
N LYS A 63 -8.81 -6.53 0.96
CA LYS A 63 -9.34 -7.87 1.31
C LYS A 63 -10.03 -7.87 2.69
N LEU A 64 -9.45 -7.17 3.69
CA LEU A 64 -10.06 -7.00 5.01
C LEU A 64 -11.32 -6.14 4.95
N LEU A 65 -11.30 -5.06 4.17
CA LEU A 65 -12.42 -4.12 4.05
C LEU A 65 -13.64 -4.73 3.37
N ARG A 66 -13.44 -5.58 2.36
CA ARG A 66 -14.51 -6.17 1.55
C ARG A 66 -15.69 -6.76 2.35
N PRO A 67 -15.49 -7.68 3.33
CA PRO A 67 -16.61 -8.22 4.09
C PRO A 67 -17.27 -7.19 5.03
N TRP A 68 -16.58 -6.09 5.35
CA TRP A 68 -17.12 -5.05 6.25
C TRP A 68 -17.97 -4.01 5.52
N ILE A 69 -17.91 -3.95 4.17
CA ILE A 69 -18.71 -3.03 3.36
C ILE A 69 -20.21 -3.19 3.64
N ALA A 70 -20.68 -4.40 3.92
CA ALA A 70 -22.06 -4.65 4.31
C ALA A 70 -22.54 -3.80 5.51
N GLU A 71 -21.65 -3.52 6.47
CA GLU A 71 -21.95 -2.66 7.63
C GLU A 71 -22.19 -1.20 7.19
N PHE A 72 -21.43 -0.71 6.21
CA PHE A 72 -21.65 0.61 5.62
C PHE A 72 -22.97 0.66 4.84
N GLU A 73 -23.25 -0.36 4.02
CA GLU A 73 -24.50 -0.47 3.27
C GLU A 73 -25.71 -0.53 4.19
N ASP A 74 -25.64 -1.36 5.25
CA ASP A 74 -26.70 -1.51 6.24
C ASP A 74 -26.96 -0.23 7.03
N SER A 75 -25.92 0.51 7.40
CA SER A 75 -26.06 1.75 8.18
C SER A 75 -26.54 2.92 7.35
N THR A 76 -26.12 3.01 6.09
CA THR A 76 -26.39 4.17 5.23
C THR A 76 -27.50 3.98 4.21
N GLY A 77 -27.79 2.74 3.81
CA GLY A 77 -28.72 2.41 2.72
C GLY A 77 -28.10 2.51 1.33
N ALA A 78 -26.83 2.83 1.23
CA ALA A 78 -26.09 2.79 -0.03
C ALA A 78 -25.87 1.36 -0.53
N ARG A 79 -25.53 1.23 -1.82
CA ARG A 79 -24.93 0.03 -2.41
C ARG A 79 -23.51 0.34 -2.84
N VAL A 80 -22.58 -0.61 -2.67
CA VAL A 80 -21.18 -0.43 -3.00
C VAL A 80 -20.72 -1.49 -4.01
N ASN A 81 -20.43 -1.06 -5.22
CA ASN A 81 -19.73 -1.86 -6.21
C ASN A 81 -18.24 -1.75 -5.92
N PHE A 82 -17.65 -2.80 -5.36
CA PHE A 82 -16.26 -2.80 -4.90
C PHE A 82 -15.37 -3.59 -5.86
N ASP A 83 -14.60 -2.88 -6.70
CA ASP A 83 -13.65 -3.46 -7.66
C ASP A 83 -12.23 -3.45 -7.10
N THR A 84 -11.50 -4.58 -7.26
CA THR A 84 -10.14 -4.73 -6.72
C THR A 84 -9.23 -5.49 -7.67
N PRO A 85 -8.91 -4.92 -8.84
CA PRO A 85 -7.96 -5.54 -9.78
C PRO A 85 -6.53 -5.53 -9.24
N GLY A 86 -5.64 -6.25 -9.93
CA GLY A 86 -4.20 -6.18 -9.64
C GLY A 86 -3.62 -4.78 -9.89
N PHE A 87 -2.54 -4.43 -9.19
CA PHE A 87 -1.95 -3.09 -9.17
C PHE A 87 -1.68 -2.48 -10.56
N PRO A 88 -1.04 -3.19 -11.52
CA PRO A 88 -0.79 -2.62 -12.86
C PRO A 88 -2.07 -2.30 -13.63
N VAL A 89 -3.05 -3.23 -13.59
CA VAL A 89 -4.35 -3.08 -14.27
C VAL A 89 -5.14 -1.94 -13.64
N TYR A 90 -5.11 -1.85 -12.31
CA TYR A 90 -5.73 -0.76 -11.56
C TYR A 90 -5.23 0.61 -12.07
N ASN A 91 -3.91 0.81 -12.02
CA ASN A 91 -3.30 2.08 -12.40
C ASN A 91 -3.63 2.49 -13.82
N GLN A 92 -3.55 1.58 -14.79
CA GLN A 92 -3.84 1.86 -16.20
C GLN A 92 -5.31 2.28 -16.42
N ARG A 93 -6.25 1.52 -15.83
CA ARG A 93 -7.69 1.82 -15.95
C ARG A 93 -8.05 3.13 -15.28
N THR A 94 -7.53 3.36 -14.07
CA THR A 94 -7.84 4.55 -13.30
C THR A 94 -7.22 5.80 -13.92
N ASP A 95 -5.96 5.74 -14.38
CA ASP A 95 -5.32 6.87 -15.07
C ASP A 95 -6.11 7.27 -16.34
N LEU A 96 -6.54 6.29 -17.14
CA LEU A 96 -7.37 6.54 -18.33
C LEU A 96 -8.71 7.19 -17.96
N GLU A 97 -9.44 6.62 -17.00
CA GLU A 97 -10.75 7.13 -16.55
C GLU A 97 -10.64 8.55 -16.01
N LEU A 98 -9.65 8.82 -15.15
CA LEU A 98 -9.45 10.14 -14.57
C LEU A 98 -9.04 11.18 -15.64
N SER A 99 -8.22 10.79 -16.62
CA SER A 99 -7.76 11.68 -17.69
C SER A 99 -8.88 12.19 -18.57
N THR A 100 -9.95 11.40 -18.72
CA THR A 100 -11.15 11.79 -19.46
C THR A 100 -12.19 12.46 -18.57
N LYS A 101 -11.92 12.62 -17.27
CA LYS A 101 -12.89 13.09 -16.26
C LYS A 101 -14.17 12.25 -16.26
N GLY A 102 -14.04 10.96 -16.51
CA GLY A 102 -15.12 10.01 -16.52
C GLY A 102 -15.82 9.88 -15.18
N SER A 103 -16.98 9.26 -15.16
CA SER A 103 -17.82 9.09 -13.97
C SER A 103 -17.99 7.60 -13.57
N ALA A 104 -17.09 6.74 -14.03
CA ALA A 104 -17.17 5.32 -13.73
C ALA A 104 -16.89 5.02 -12.24
N TYR A 105 -16.12 5.88 -11.56
CA TYR A 105 -15.77 5.70 -10.16
C TYR A 105 -16.20 6.89 -9.30
N ASP A 106 -16.63 6.61 -8.08
CA ASP A 106 -16.93 7.59 -7.04
C ASP A 106 -15.78 7.70 -6.03
N VAL A 107 -15.12 6.56 -5.75
CA VAL A 107 -13.92 6.50 -4.89
C VAL A 107 -12.83 5.76 -5.64
N VAL A 108 -11.63 6.32 -5.64
CA VAL A 108 -10.43 5.70 -6.19
C VAL A 108 -9.32 5.63 -5.15
N ASN A 109 -8.45 4.65 -5.30
CA ASN A 109 -7.21 4.58 -4.56
C ASN A 109 -6.15 5.46 -5.24
N VAL A 110 -5.80 6.56 -4.62
CA VAL A 110 -4.70 7.43 -5.07
C VAL A 110 -3.38 6.69 -4.80
N THR A 111 -2.68 6.29 -5.85
CA THR A 111 -1.47 5.48 -5.70
C THR A 111 -0.22 6.35 -5.68
N PHE A 112 0.77 5.95 -4.89
CA PHE A 112 2.02 6.69 -4.72
C PHE A 112 2.76 7.02 -6.03
N ILE A 113 2.53 6.25 -7.10
CA ILE A 113 3.15 6.49 -8.41
C ILE A 113 2.44 7.62 -9.15
N TYR A 114 1.10 7.71 -9.00
CA TYR A 114 0.27 8.60 -9.79
C TYR A 114 -0.32 9.77 -9.00
N SER A 115 -0.17 9.82 -7.66
CA SER A 115 -0.77 10.87 -6.82
C SER A 115 -0.49 12.27 -7.33
N SER A 116 0.77 12.60 -7.55
CA SER A 116 1.15 13.93 -8.07
C SER A 116 0.59 14.22 -9.46
N ARG A 117 0.58 13.24 -10.36
CA ARG A 117 0.00 13.39 -11.69
C ARG A 117 -1.49 13.71 -11.60
N TRP A 118 -2.24 12.91 -10.84
CA TRP A 118 -3.69 13.07 -10.74
C TRP A 118 -4.09 14.35 -10.02
N ILE A 119 -3.37 14.73 -8.95
CA ILE A 119 -3.58 15.98 -8.20
C ILE A 119 -3.25 17.18 -9.08
N ASN A 120 -2.06 17.24 -9.66
CA ASN A 120 -1.61 18.39 -10.45
C ASN A 120 -2.39 18.58 -11.76
N SER A 121 -2.96 17.50 -12.31
CA SER A 121 -3.86 17.56 -13.47
C SER A 121 -5.29 17.98 -13.11
N GLY A 122 -5.60 18.17 -11.83
CA GLY A 122 -6.94 18.55 -11.37
C GLY A 122 -7.99 17.44 -11.62
N TRP A 123 -7.60 16.18 -11.49
CA TRP A 123 -8.49 15.04 -11.70
C TRP A 123 -9.16 14.54 -10.42
N LEU A 124 -8.68 15.01 -9.27
CA LEU A 124 -9.22 14.69 -7.95
C LEU A 124 -9.88 15.90 -7.30
N THR A 125 -10.87 15.67 -6.48
CA THR A 125 -11.60 16.70 -5.73
C THR A 125 -10.87 16.94 -4.40
N PRO A 126 -10.60 18.22 -4.01
CA PRO A 126 -10.10 18.54 -2.68
C PRO A 126 -11.05 18.08 -1.58
N LEU A 127 -10.51 17.52 -0.50
CA LEU A 127 -11.31 16.91 0.56
C LEU A 127 -11.56 17.84 1.77
N ASP A 128 -10.89 19.00 1.83
CA ASP A 128 -10.92 19.90 2.98
C ASP A 128 -12.33 20.37 3.37
N ASP A 129 -13.15 20.72 2.37
CA ASP A 129 -14.54 21.13 2.59
C ASP A 129 -15.41 20.00 3.13
N PHE A 130 -15.18 18.77 2.67
CA PHE A 130 -15.86 17.60 3.21
C PHE A 130 -15.44 17.32 4.66
N ILE A 131 -14.12 17.40 4.95
CA ILE A 131 -13.57 17.22 6.30
C ILE A 131 -14.16 18.25 7.27
N ALA A 132 -14.31 19.50 6.85
CA ALA A 132 -14.86 20.58 7.66
C ALA A 132 -16.38 20.48 7.85
N ASN A 133 -17.09 19.77 6.97
CA ASN A 133 -18.55 19.66 7.00
C ASN A 133 -19.04 18.66 8.05
N ARG A 134 -19.53 19.17 9.17
CA ARG A 134 -20.03 18.37 10.30
C ARG A 134 -21.26 17.51 10.01
N ASN A 135 -21.98 17.76 8.92
CA ASN A 135 -23.10 16.94 8.48
C ASN A 135 -22.65 15.68 7.70
N LEU A 136 -21.43 15.72 7.15
CA LEU A 136 -20.86 14.62 6.34
C LEU A 136 -19.74 13.87 7.07
N THR A 137 -19.07 14.55 8.00
CA THR A 137 -17.89 14.03 8.69
C THR A 137 -18.22 13.75 10.15
N PRO A 138 -18.07 12.50 10.61
CA PRO A 138 -18.27 12.15 12.02
C PRO A 138 -17.37 12.99 12.93
N ALA A 139 -17.87 13.34 14.11
CA ALA A 139 -17.14 14.21 15.06
C ALA A 139 -15.81 13.62 15.52
N GLU A 140 -15.72 12.29 15.56
CA GLU A 140 -14.54 11.51 15.92
C GLU A 140 -13.53 11.35 14.77
N PHE A 141 -13.86 11.79 13.56
CA PHE A 141 -12.92 11.77 12.45
C PHE A 141 -11.87 12.88 12.64
N ASP A 142 -10.66 12.46 12.98
CA ASP A 142 -9.52 13.36 13.17
C ASP A 142 -8.48 13.14 12.08
N ILE A 143 -8.34 14.12 11.17
CA ILE A 143 -7.34 14.10 10.11
C ILE A 143 -5.92 14.29 10.67
N ASN A 144 -5.75 14.87 11.85
CA ASN A 144 -4.45 15.09 12.47
C ASN A 144 -3.91 13.81 13.16
N ASP A 145 -4.76 12.81 13.38
CA ASP A 145 -4.31 11.49 13.82
C ASP A 145 -3.56 10.73 12.72
N PHE A 146 -3.74 11.11 11.44
CA PHE A 146 -2.94 10.54 10.36
C PHE A 146 -1.53 11.12 10.37
N LEU A 147 -0.52 10.27 10.18
CA LEU A 147 0.89 10.67 10.14
C LEU A 147 1.12 11.75 9.09
N ALA A 148 1.87 12.79 9.44
CA ALA A 148 2.19 13.88 8.52
C ALA A 148 2.90 13.36 7.25
N GLY A 149 3.80 12.38 7.40
CA GLY A 149 4.48 11.72 6.29
C GLY A 149 3.55 10.92 5.37
N ALA A 150 2.42 10.42 5.90
CA ALA A 150 1.40 9.76 5.09
C ALA A 150 0.48 10.77 4.38
N ARG A 151 0.21 11.93 4.97
CA ARG A 151 -0.61 12.99 4.33
C ARG A 151 0.14 13.74 3.23
N ALA A 152 1.44 13.92 3.39
CA ALA A 152 2.24 14.75 2.48
C ALA A 152 2.13 14.36 0.98
N PRO A 153 2.21 13.08 0.57
CA PRO A 153 2.06 12.69 -0.84
C PRO A 153 0.63 12.84 -1.39
N GLU A 154 -0.36 12.97 -0.51
CA GLU A 154 -1.78 13.14 -0.83
C GLU A 154 -2.20 14.63 -0.80
N THR A 155 -1.26 15.54 -0.49
CA THR A 155 -1.49 16.98 -0.41
C THR A 155 -0.95 17.67 -1.66
N GLY A 156 -1.78 18.47 -2.28
CA GLY A 156 -1.41 19.26 -3.45
C GLY A 156 -0.49 20.46 -3.11
N ALA A 157 0.06 21.10 -4.15
CA ALA A 157 0.88 22.29 -4.00
C ALA A 157 0.09 23.50 -3.43
N ASP A 158 -1.23 23.47 -3.53
CA ASP A 158 -2.17 24.42 -2.94
C ASP A 158 -2.43 24.19 -1.44
N GLY A 159 -1.79 23.19 -0.85
CA GLY A 159 -1.93 22.82 0.55
C GLY A 159 -3.19 22.01 0.88
N LYS A 160 -4.03 21.69 -0.10
CA LYS A 160 -5.26 20.92 0.10
C LYS A 160 -5.00 19.41 0.03
N LEU A 161 -5.81 18.65 0.77
CA LEU A 161 -5.75 17.19 0.78
C LEU A 161 -6.64 16.62 -0.35
N TYR A 162 -6.11 15.67 -1.12
CA TYR A 162 -6.80 15.01 -2.23
C TYR A 162 -7.02 13.50 -2.01
N GLY A 163 -6.38 12.95 -0.99
CA GLY A 163 -6.56 11.56 -0.59
C GLY A 163 -6.43 11.40 0.92
N VAL A 164 -7.32 10.60 1.54
CA VAL A 164 -7.15 10.20 2.94
C VAL A 164 -6.23 8.97 2.95
N PRO A 165 -5.04 9.05 3.55
CA PRO A 165 -4.11 7.93 3.52
C PRO A 165 -4.67 6.72 4.28
N TRP A 166 -4.62 5.54 3.66
CA TRP A 166 -5.07 4.30 4.28
C TRP A 166 -3.96 3.26 4.44
N THR A 167 -2.86 3.40 3.70
CA THR A 167 -1.64 2.61 3.87
C THR A 167 -0.41 3.49 3.69
N ALA A 168 0.61 3.25 4.50
CA ALA A 168 1.93 3.85 4.35
C ALA A 168 2.98 2.77 4.49
N GLU A 169 3.71 2.52 3.42
CA GLU A 169 4.82 1.57 3.40
C GLU A 169 6.14 2.32 3.41
N VAL A 170 7.13 1.73 4.07
CA VAL A 170 8.51 2.22 4.05
C VAL A 170 9.46 1.08 3.75
N THR A 171 10.59 1.41 3.14
CA THR A 171 11.66 0.45 3.00
C THR A 171 12.40 0.29 4.32
N LEU A 172 12.58 -0.97 4.71
CA LEU A 172 13.44 -1.38 5.82
C LEU A 172 14.51 -2.33 5.30
N ALA A 173 15.51 -2.59 6.13
CA ALA A 173 16.46 -3.67 5.94
C ALA A 173 16.09 -4.85 6.87
N ALA A 174 16.30 -6.07 6.40
CA ALA A 174 16.23 -7.26 7.24
C ALA A 174 17.39 -8.20 6.97
N ALA A 175 17.82 -8.90 8.02
CA ALA A 175 18.74 -10.02 7.93
C ALA A 175 18.03 -11.30 8.35
N SER A 176 17.71 -12.19 7.41
CA SER A 176 16.97 -13.42 7.68
C SER A 176 17.76 -14.38 8.58
N ARG A 177 19.06 -14.47 8.36
CA ARG A 177 19.97 -15.29 9.17
C ARG A 177 20.95 -14.40 9.94
N PHE A 178 20.42 -13.57 10.84
CA PHE A 178 21.22 -12.67 11.66
C PHE A 178 22.17 -13.43 12.62
N ASP A 179 21.85 -14.67 12.95
CA ASP A 179 22.73 -15.58 13.67
C ASP A 179 24.08 -15.76 12.96
N VAL A 180 24.11 -15.79 11.61
CA VAL A 180 25.35 -15.86 10.82
C VAL A 180 26.20 -14.62 11.01
N LEU A 181 25.60 -13.43 11.01
CA LEU A 181 26.31 -12.16 11.24
C LEU A 181 26.83 -12.07 12.67
N LYS A 182 26.00 -12.42 13.67
CA LYS A 182 26.41 -12.46 15.08
C LYS A 182 27.60 -13.39 15.31
N SER A 183 27.58 -14.58 14.69
CA SER A 183 28.71 -15.54 14.81
C SER A 183 30.01 -15.01 14.21
N ALA A 184 29.92 -14.06 13.27
CA ALA A 184 31.04 -13.35 12.69
C ALA A 184 31.41 -12.06 13.46
N GLY A 185 30.77 -11.79 14.61
CA GLY A 185 31.00 -10.59 15.42
C GLY A 185 30.41 -9.30 14.83
N LEU A 186 29.47 -9.41 13.87
CA LEU A 186 28.84 -8.26 13.22
C LEU A 186 27.53 -7.87 13.90
N ALA A 187 27.36 -6.58 14.12
CA ALA A 187 26.05 -5.98 14.45
C ALA A 187 25.17 -5.87 13.21
N PHE A 188 23.89 -5.48 13.42
CA PHE A 188 23.03 -5.13 12.31
C PHE A 188 23.59 -3.91 11.57
N PRO A 189 23.72 -3.95 10.22
CA PRO A 189 24.42 -2.93 9.45
C PRO A 189 23.73 -1.57 9.52
N ASP A 190 24.47 -0.51 9.86
CA ASP A 190 23.98 0.86 9.93
C ASP A 190 24.42 1.73 8.74
N THR A 191 25.61 1.49 8.23
CA THR A 191 26.17 2.20 7.07
C THR A 191 26.21 1.33 5.81
N LEU A 192 26.38 1.94 4.64
CA LEU A 192 26.57 1.21 3.38
C LEU A 192 27.81 0.30 3.44
N ASP A 193 28.89 0.72 4.13
CA ASP A 193 30.08 -0.10 4.31
C ASP A 193 29.81 -1.30 5.23
N ASP A 194 29.07 -1.09 6.33
CA ASP A 194 28.65 -2.19 7.20
C ASP A 194 27.73 -3.16 6.45
N PHE A 195 26.84 -2.62 5.60
CA PHE A 195 25.91 -3.41 4.80
C PHE A 195 26.66 -4.27 3.79
N SER A 196 27.64 -3.71 3.07
CA SER A 196 28.51 -4.47 2.17
C SER A 196 29.25 -5.59 2.89
N ARG A 197 29.82 -5.30 4.06
CA ARG A 197 30.54 -6.27 4.89
C ARG A 197 29.61 -7.39 5.36
N ALA A 198 28.40 -7.04 5.79
CA ALA A 198 27.41 -8.00 6.21
C ALA A 198 26.96 -8.90 5.04
N VAL A 199 26.70 -8.32 3.85
CA VAL A 199 26.35 -9.04 2.63
C VAL A 199 27.44 -10.04 2.24
N GLN A 200 28.70 -9.60 2.19
CA GLN A 200 29.85 -10.46 1.89
C GLN A 200 29.99 -11.61 2.89
N THR A 201 29.90 -11.26 4.20
CA THR A 201 30.00 -12.25 5.27
C THR A 201 28.87 -13.31 5.23
N ALA A 202 27.67 -12.88 4.86
CA ALA A 202 26.50 -13.77 4.80
C ALA A 202 26.41 -14.56 3.48
N HIS A 203 27.12 -14.13 2.43
CA HIS A 203 27.13 -14.85 1.15
C HIS A 203 27.84 -16.19 1.27
N ARG A 204 27.20 -17.22 0.77
CA ARG A 204 27.76 -18.60 0.66
C ARG A 204 27.42 -19.11 -0.72
N LYS A 205 28.39 -19.03 -1.63
CA LYS A 205 28.25 -19.50 -3.00
C LYS A 205 27.52 -20.85 -3.02
N GLU A 206 26.55 -21.00 -3.91
CA GLU A 206 25.71 -22.20 -4.09
C GLU A 206 24.76 -22.57 -2.94
N ARG A 207 24.82 -21.88 -1.79
CA ARG A 207 23.96 -22.19 -0.63
C ARG A 207 23.01 -21.06 -0.26
N ALA A 208 23.51 -19.82 -0.20
CA ALA A 208 22.72 -18.68 0.19
C ALA A 208 23.32 -17.40 -0.40
N ALA A 209 22.49 -16.61 -1.07
CA ALA A 209 22.83 -15.27 -1.52
C ALA A 209 23.04 -14.33 -0.32
N GLY A 210 23.96 -13.40 -0.45
CA GLY A 210 24.20 -12.36 0.56
C GLY A 210 23.11 -11.31 0.58
N PHE A 211 22.59 -10.95 -0.61
CA PHE A 211 21.60 -9.87 -0.76
C PHE A 211 20.51 -10.24 -1.75
N VAL A 212 19.29 -9.75 -1.51
CA VAL A 212 18.18 -9.80 -2.45
C VAL A 212 17.28 -8.59 -2.28
N THR A 213 16.72 -8.11 -3.38
CA THR A 213 15.62 -7.14 -3.43
C THR A 213 14.72 -7.46 -4.62
N ASP A 214 13.61 -6.75 -4.77
CA ASP A 214 12.77 -6.91 -5.95
C ASP A 214 13.31 -6.12 -7.15
N ASN A 215 12.85 -6.50 -8.33
CA ASN A 215 13.30 -5.93 -9.61
C ASN A 215 12.60 -4.61 -9.98
N HIS A 216 11.88 -4.00 -9.08
CA HIS A 216 11.33 -2.65 -9.27
C HIS A 216 12.38 -1.60 -8.85
N TYR A 217 13.42 -1.46 -9.67
CA TYR A 217 14.60 -0.65 -9.32
C TYR A 217 14.33 0.85 -9.25
N GLY A 218 13.34 1.37 -9.97
CA GLY A 218 12.87 2.74 -9.78
C GLY A 218 12.26 3.00 -8.39
N TRP A 219 11.97 1.93 -7.64
CA TRP A 219 11.55 1.99 -6.24
C TRP A 219 12.71 1.71 -5.27
N THR A 220 13.49 0.66 -5.53
CA THR A 220 14.49 0.16 -4.59
C THR A 220 15.85 0.86 -4.70
N PHE A 221 16.19 1.42 -5.87
CA PHE A 221 17.46 2.09 -6.11
C PHE A 221 17.52 3.57 -5.62
N PRO A 222 16.49 4.44 -5.80
CA PRO A 222 16.59 5.84 -5.40
C PRO A 222 17.02 6.10 -3.94
N PRO A 223 16.66 5.28 -2.94
CA PRO A 223 17.22 5.40 -1.59
C PRO A 223 18.74 5.30 -1.55
N PHE A 224 19.35 4.45 -2.37
CA PHE A 224 20.80 4.36 -2.49
C PHE A 224 21.37 5.55 -3.25
N LEU A 225 20.74 5.97 -4.35
CA LEU A 225 21.12 7.17 -5.10
C LEU A 225 21.25 8.37 -4.17
N GLN A 226 20.24 8.62 -3.35
CA GLN A 226 20.21 9.73 -2.39
C GLN A 226 21.23 9.55 -1.25
N ALA A 227 21.43 8.32 -0.77
CA ALA A 227 22.44 8.03 0.25
C ALA A 227 23.87 8.34 -0.23
N PHE A 228 24.14 8.24 -1.53
CA PHE A 228 25.39 8.68 -2.17
C PHE A 228 25.46 10.19 -2.44
N GLY A 229 24.37 10.94 -2.27
CA GLY A 229 24.28 12.39 -2.52
C GLY A 229 23.76 12.76 -3.92
N GLY A 230 23.34 11.76 -4.72
CA GLY A 230 22.66 12.00 -5.99
C GLY A 230 21.15 12.21 -5.81
N ASP A 231 20.47 12.59 -6.88
CA ASP A 231 19.01 12.63 -6.96
C ASP A 231 18.58 12.29 -8.40
N VAL A 232 17.29 12.08 -8.60
CA VAL A 232 16.72 11.83 -9.92
C VAL A 232 16.70 13.10 -10.76
N PHE A 233 16.38 14.24 -10.13
CA PHE A 233 16.36 15.57 -10.75
C PHE A 233 17.18 16.55 -9.93
N ARG A 234 17.66 17.60 -10.57
CA ARG A 234 18.47 18.63 -9.92
C ARG A 234 17.76 19.28 -8.73
N LYS A 235 16.46 19.62 -8.88
CA LYS A 235 15.66 20.24 -7.80
C LYS A 235 14.14 20.06 -8.05
N ALA A 236 13.63 18.83 -7.98
CA ALA A 236 12.20 18.60 -8.11
C ALA A 236 11.40 19.38 -7.04
N PRO A 237 10.22 19.92 -7.38
CA PRO A 237 9.59 19.94 -8.70
C PRO A 237 9.96 21.17 -9.57
N HIS A 238 10.92 22.00 -9.17
CA HIS A 238 11.20 23.32 -9.77
C HIS A 238 12.25 23.25 -10.90
N ASP A 239 13.22 22.38 -10.79
CA ASP A 239 14.23 22.12 -11.83
C ASP A 239 14.26 20.62 -12.09
N LEU A 240 13.71 20.24 -13.22
CA LEU A 240 13.50 18.84 -13.62
C LEU A 240 14.63 18.32 -14.52
N TYR A 241 15.76 19.01 -14.60
CA TYR A 241 16.92 18.46 -15.28
C TYR A 241 17.34 17.15 -14.61
N PRO A 242 17.34 16.01 -15.31
CA PRO A 242 17.73 14.74 -14.70
C PRO A 242 19.21 14.76 -14.31
N THR A 243 19.57 14.06 -13.24
CA THR A 243 20.93 13.98 -12.72
C THR A 243 21.40 12.52 -12.58
N LEU A 244 20.95 11.68 -13.51
CA LEU A 244 21.23 10.24 -13.46
C LEU A 244 22.66 9.87 -13.90
N ASP A 245 23.39 10.76 -14.56
CA ASP A 245 24.77 10.55 -15.03
C ASP A 245 25.83 11.28 -14.21
N THR A 246 25.47 11.80 -13.04
CA THR A 246 26.44 12.41 -12.11
C THR A 246 27.36 11.35 -11.50
N PRO A 247 28.57 11.74 -11.02
CA PRO A 247 29.47 10.81 -10.34
C PRO A 247 28.82 10.06 -9.18
N GLU A 248 27.98 10.75 -8.38
CA GLU A 248 27.23 10.17 -7.25
C GLU A 248 26.23 9.14 -7.72
N ALA A 249 25.50 9.43 -8.80
CA ALA A 249 24.51 8.52 -9.39
C ALA A 249 25.17 7.26 -9.98
N ILE A 250 26.30 7.43 -10.66
CA ILE A 250 27.09 6.31 -11.22
C ILE A 250 27.65 5.45 -10.09
N ALA A 251 28.22 6.07 -9.03
CA ALA A 251 28.74 5.35 -7.88
C ALA A 251 27.66 4.56 -7.12
N ALA A 252 26.48 5.17 -6.92
CA ALA A 252 25.34 4.52 -6.32
C ALA A 252 24.84 3.32 -7.14
N ALA A 253 24.74 3.49 -8.47
CA ALA A 253 24.30 2.43 -9.38
C ALA A 253 25.31 1.27 -9.42
N ASP A 254 26.61 1.56 -9.44
CA ASP A 254 27.66 0.53 -9.37
C ASP A 254 27.62 -0.22 -8.05
N TYR A 255 27.48 0.50 -6.93
CA TYR A 255 27.37 -0.10 -5.61
C TYR A 255 26.16 -1.04 -5.52
N PHE A 256 24.98 -0.56 -5.88
CA PHE A 256 23.73 -1.32 -5.82
C PHE A 256 23.76 -2.55 -6.72
N ALA A 257 24.22 -2.37 -7.95
CA ALA A 257 24.29 -3.45 -8.94
C ALA A 257 25.32 -4.52 -8.55
N ARG A 258 26.47 -4.15 -7.95
CA ARG A 258 27.44 -5.11 -7.43
C ARG A 258 26.87 -5.97 -6.31
N LEU A 259 26.06 -5.40 -5.41
CA LEU A 259 25.40 -6.21 -4.37
C LEU A 259 24.55 -7.32 -4.97
N LEU A 260 23.83 -7.04 -6.06
CA LEU A 260 22.98 -8.03 -6.73
C LEU A 260 23.76 -8.98 -7.63
N ARG A 261 24.72 -8.46 -8.41
CA ARG A 261 25.49 -9.25 -9.36
C ARG A 261 26.45 -10.22 -8.67
N ASP A 262 27.16 -9.74 -7.62
CA ASP A 262 28.26 -10.50 -7.01
C ASP A 262 27.76 -11.33 -5.81
N PHE A 263 26.66 -10.93 -5.17
CA PHE A 263 26.14 -11.55 -3.94
C PHE A 263 24.65 -11.87 -3.99
N GLY A 264 23.95 -11.55 -5.08
CA GLY A 264 22.55 -11.89 -5.27
C GLY A 264 22.32 -13.36 -5.64
N PRO A 265 21.07 -13.81 -5.66
CA PRO A 265 20.72 -15.11 -6.20
C PRO A 265 20.81 -15.10 -7.72
N ASP A 266 20.99 -16.29 -8.34
CA ASP A 266 20.92 -16.45 -9.76
C ASP A 266 19.57 -15.89 -10.29
N GLY A 267 19.62 -15.13 -11.37
CA GLY A 267 18.43 -14.49 -11.95
C GLY A 267 17.84 -13.36 -11.11
N ALA A 268 18.59 -12.73 -10.22
CA ALA A 268 18.14 -11.62 -9.35
C ALA A 268 17.37 -10.52 -10.12
N VAL A 269 17.74 -10.26 -11.38
CA VAL A 269 17.08 -9.26 -12.23
C VAL A 269 15.61 -9.54 -12.52
N SER A 270 15.14 -10.76 -12.31
CA SER A 270 13.74 -11.16 -12.54
C SER A 270 12.94 -11.36 -11.24
N TYR A 271 13.56 -11.17 -10.08
CA TYR A 271 12.89 -11.43 -8.80
C TYR A 271 11.82 -10.38 -8.52
N THR A 272 10.59 -10.83 -8.44
CA THR A 272 9.48 -10.01 -7.92
C THR A 272 9.61 -9.85 -6.40
N ALA A 273 8.83 -8.94 -5.82
CA ALA A 273 8.77 -8.73 -4.36
C ALA A 273 8.45 -10.04 -3.61
N ASP A 274 7.50 -10.84 -4.13
CA ASP A 274 7.15 -12.13 -3.53
C ASP A 274 8.29 -13.15 -3.64
N GLN A 275 8.99 -13.21 -4.76
CA GLN A 275 10.12 -14.13 -4.95
C GLN A 275 11.29 -13.78 -4.05
N SER A 276 11.61 -12.49 -3.90
CA SER A 276 12.67 -12.06 -2.97
C SER A 276 12.28 -12.30 -1.52
N LEU A 277 11.01 -12.08 -1.14
CA LEU A 277 10.50 -12.48 0.18
C LEU A 277 10.63 -13.97 0.43
N GLN A 278 10.22 -14.81 -0.53
CA GLN A 278 10.33 -16.27 -0.39
C GLN A 278 11.79 -16.73 -0.28
N SER A 279 12.72 -16.08 -0.97
CA SER A 279 14.15 -16.32 -0.85
C SER A 279 14.67 -16.02 0.56
N LEU A 280 14.25 -14.91 1.16
CA LEU A 280 14.55 -14.56 2.55
C LEU A 280 13.90 -15.55 3.53
N LYS A 281 12.59 -15.84 3.40
CA LYS A 281 11.85 -16.76 4.28
C LYS A 281 12.41 -18.18 4.31
N SER A 282 12.97 -18.63 3.20
CA SER A 282 13.61 -19.94 3.09
C SER A 282 15.07 -19.97 3.58
N GLY A 283 15.68 -18.79 3.84
CA GLY A 283 17.10 -18.65 4.17
C GLY A 283 18.04 -18.82 2.97
N ARG A 284 17.51 -18.77 1.74
CA ARG A 284 18.31 -18.79 0.50
C ARG A 284 18.94 -17.43 0.19
N SER A 285 18.44 -16.36 0.80
CA SER A 285 19.09 -15.05 0.84
C SER A 285 19.14 -14.56 2.28
N ASN A 286 20.20 -13.81 2.62
CA ASN A 286 20.44 -13.38 3.99
C ASN A 286 19.98 -11.96 4.29
N LEU A 287 20.39 -10.98 3.50
CA LEU A 287 19.96 -9.60 3.68
C LEU A 287 19.01 -9.18 2.58
N GLY A 288 18.02 -8.37 2.94
CA GLY A 288 17.07 -7.78 2.00
C GLY A 288 16.74 -6.36 2.38
N ILE A 289 16.44 -5.53 1.36
CA ILE A 289 15.84 -4.21 1.52
C ILE A 289 14.56 -4.22 0.69
N GLN A 290 13.43 -4.04 1.39
CA GLN A 290 12.08 -4.07 0.78
C GLN A 290 11.09 -3.26 1.61
N GLY A 291 9.86 -3.14 1.11
CA GLY A 291 8.74 -2.63 1.88
C GLY A 291 8.54 -3.41 3.19
N GLN A 292 8.30 -2.69 4.28
CA GLN A 292 8.13 -3.28 5.61
C GLN A 292 6.99 -4.31 5.66
N ILE A 293 5.97 -4.16 4.83
CA ILE A 293 4.84 -5.11 4.74
C ILE A 293 5.28 -6.51 4.28
N TYR A 294 6.31 -6.58 3.44
CA TYR A 294 6.92 -7.84 3.03
C TYR A 294 7.84 -8.37 4.14
N LEU A 295 8.74 -7.53 4.62
CA LEU A 295 9.76 -7.95 5.60
C LEU A 295 9.16 -8.38 6.95
N SER A 296 8.01 -7.82 7.36
CA SER A 296 7.31 -8.26 8.57
C SER A 296 6.87 -9.73 8.51
N GLN A 297 6.64 -10.27 7.31
CA GLN A 297 6.27 -11.66 7.12
C GLN A 297 7.41 -12.66 7.42
N LEU A 298 8.64 -12.19 7.54
CA LEU A 298 9.77 -13.03 7.99
C LEU A 298 9.57 -13.54 9.42
N ALA A 299 8.77 -12.84 10.22
CA ALA A 299 8.42 -13.21 11.58
C ALA A 299 7.38 -14.36 11.69
N ASP A 300 6.69 -14.67 10.60
CA ASP A 300 5.62 -15.68 10.61
C ASP A 300 6.20 -17.08 10.76
N LYS A 301 6.07 -17.62 11.97
CA LYS A 301 6.56 -18.97 12.32
C LYS A 301 5.91 -20.10 11.50
N ALA A 302 4.72 -19.88 10.95
CA ALA A 302 4.02 -20.89 10.18
C ALA A 302 4.59 -21.04 8.75
N SER A 303 5.16 -19.97 8.19
CA SER A 303 5.59 -19.92 6.80
C SER A 303 7.05 -19.52 6.58
N SER A 304 7.78 -19.09 7.62
CA SER A 304 9.17 -18.65 7.54
C SER A 304 10.10 -19.60 8.31
N LYS A 305 11.06 -20.19 7.61
CA LYS A 305 12.10 -21.04 8.22
C LYS A 305 13.10 -20.25 9.06
N VAL A 306 13.14 -18.93 8.90
CA VAL A 306 14.10 -18.03 9.54
C VAL A 306 13.45 -17.15 10.62
N ALA A 307 12.19 -17.38 10.95
CA ALA A 307 11.44 -16.52 11.88
C ALA A 307 12.16 -16.28 13.22
N ALA A 308 12.87 -17.28 13.75
CA ALA A 308 13.59 -17.16 15.02
C ALA A 308 14.95 -16.43 14.92
N THR A 309 15.50 -16.28 13.71
CA THR A 309 16.85 -15.72 13.48
C THR A 309 16.83 -14.37 12.79
N THR A 310 15.64 -13.90 12.37
CA THR A 310 15.52 -12.67 11.62
C THR A 310 15.70 -11.45 12.53
N ALA A 311 16.41 -10.45 11.98
CA ALA A 311 16.60 -9.11 12.55
C ALA A 311 16.11 -8.05 11.56
N TRP A 312 15.70 -6.90 12.08
CA TRP A 312 15.24 -5.74 11.29
C TRP A 312 16.00 -4.48 11.69
N GLY A 313 16.16 -3.58 10.74
CA GLY A 313 16.73 -2.27 10.96
C GLY A 313 16.34 -1.27 9.88
N ALA A 314 16.73 -0.03 10.08
CA ALA A 314 16.60 0.99 9.06
C ALA A 314 17.46 0.64 7.83
N VAL A 315 17.11 1.18 6.65
CA VAL A 315 17.99 1.10 5.47
C VAL A 315 19.35 1.73 5.79
N PRO A 316 20.47 1.23 5.23
CA PRO A 316 21.80 1.75 5.58
C PRO A 316 21.95 3.21 5.17
N ARG A 317 22.68 3.99 5.99
CA ARG A 317 23.05 5.38 5.66
C ARG A 317 24.31 5.41 4.82
N GLY A 318 24.33 6.30 3.83
CA GLY A 318 25.53 6.63 3.06
C GLY A 318 26.16 7.95 3.50
N PRO A 319 27.11 8.48 2.69
CA PRO A 319 27.78 9.75 2.97
C PRO A 319 26.82 10.93 3.14
N ALA A 320 25.72 10.97 2.36
CA ALA A 320 24.75 12.04 2.42
C ALA A 320 23.64 11.82 3.46
N GLY A 321 23.56 10.63 4.05
CA GLY A 321 22.56 10.34 5.07
C GLY A 321 21.80 9.05 4.80
N ARG A 322 20.60 8.93 5.42
CA ARG A 322 19.70 7.79 5.34
C ARG A 322 18.40 8.21 4.65
N PHE A 323 18.02 7.51 3.61
CA PHE A 323 16.87 7.84 2.77
C PHE A 323 15.97 6.62 2.59
N PRO A 324 15.06 6.33 3.54
CA PRO A 324 14.10 5.24 3.35
C PRO A 324 13.11 5.59 2.25
N GLY A 325 12.83 4.66 1.35
CA GLY A 325 11.72 4.80 0.42
C GLY A 325 10.39 4.79 1.17
N SER A 326 9.42 5.58 0.70
CA SER A 326 8.07 5.61 1.27
C SER A 326 7.03 5.53 0.15
N ALA A 327 6.04 4.66 0.29
CA ALA A 327 4.89 4.54 -0.59
C ALA A 327 3.62 4.74 0.22
N VAL A 328 2.86 5.76 -0.14
CA VAL A 328 1.57 6.05 0.48
C VAL A 328 0.47 5.87 -0.54
N HIS A 329 -0.66 5.36 -0.09
CA HIS A 329 -1.87 5.24 -0.87
C HIS A 329 -3.01 5.88 -0.11
N GLY A 330 -3.76 6.75 -0.78
CA GLY A 330 -4.93 7.44 -0.23
C GLY A 330 -6.23 6.98 -0.89
N LEU A 331 -7.36 7.30 -0.27
CA LEU A 331 -8.67 7.22 -0.88
C LEU A 331 -9.10 8.63 -1.30
N GLY A 332 -9.37 8.83 -2.59
CA GLY A 332 -9.73 10.11 -3.17
C GLY A 332 -11.02 10.05 -3.97
N ILE A 333 -11.55 11.21 -4.31
CA ILE A 333 -12.79 11.38 -5.07
C ILE A 333 -12.45 11.97 -6.44
N PRO A 334 -12.74 11.26 -7.55
CA PRO A 334 -12.61 11.81 -8.89
C PRO A 334 -13.49 13.04 -9.11
N VAL A 335 -13.02 14.03 -9.85
CA VAL A 335 -13.87 15.21 -10.22
C VAL A 335 -15.09 14.83 -11.06
N GLY A 336 -15.05 13.67 -11.74
CA GLY A 336 -16.16 13.14 -12.51
C GLY A 336 -17.25 12.45 -11.67
N SER A 337 -17.03 12.20 -10.37
CA SER A 337 -18.01 11.58 -9.49
C SER A 337 -19.26 12.44 -9.36
N LYS A 338 -20.43 11.79 -9.52
CA LYS A 338 -21.74 12.42 -9.31
C LYS A 338 -22.24 12.28 -7.87
N ASN A 339 -21.52 11.51 -7.05
CA ASN A 339 -21.90 11.14 -5.69
C ASN A 339 -20.85 11.59 -4.65
N ALA A 340 -20.13 12.69 -4.90
CA ALA A 340 -18.99 13.10 -4.07
C ALA A 340 -19.28 13.18 -2.55
N PRO A 341 -20.45 13.69 -2.07
CA PRO A 341 -20.77 13.65 -0.64
C PRO A 341 -20.92 12.24 -0.07
N ALA A 342 -21.49 11.31 -0.83
CA ALA A 342 -21.64 9.91 -0.42
C ALA A 342 -20.30 9.16 -0.50
N ALA A 343 -19.49 9.47 -1.52
CA ALA A 343 -18.11 8.97 -1.66
C ALA A 343 -17.26 9.38 -0.46
N TRP A 344 -17.39 10.63 -0.01
CA TRP A 344 -16.72 11.10 1.20
C TRP A 344 -17.14 10.31 2.44
N GLN A 345 -18.44 10.07 2.64
CA GLN A 345 -18.92 9.28 3.78
C GLN A 345 -18.34 7.86 3.78
N PHE A 346 -18.20 7.24 2.59
CA PHE A 346 -17.51 5.96 2.45
C PHE A 346 -16.04 6.06 2.84
N ILE A 347 -15.31 7.08 2.36
CA ILE A 347 -13.90 7.31 2.71
C ILE A 347 -13.75 7.51 4.21
N ALA A 348 -14.57 8.38 4.80
CA ALA A 348 -14.53 8.65 6.24
C ALA A 348 -14.82 7.40 7.08
N TRP A 349 -15.76 6.55 6.65
CA TRP A 349 -16.03 5.26 7.27
C TRP A 349 -14.86 4.29 7.10
N ALA A 350 -14.40 4.06 5.87
CA ALA A 350 -13.34 3.10 5.56
C ALA A 350 -12.02 3.44 6.26
N THR A 351 -11.75 4.72 6.48
CA THR A 351 -10.55 5.20 7.17
C THR A 351 -10.81 5.65 8.61
N SER A 352 -12.00 5.37 9.16
CA SER A 352 -12.32 5.69 10.56
C SER A 352 -11.41 4.95 11.52
N LYS A 353 -11.24 5.51 12.72
CA LYS A 353 -10.45 4.89 13.79
C LYS A 353 -10.96 3.48 14.12
N GLN A 354 -12.28 3.28 14.12
CA GLN A 354 -12.89 1.97 14.36
C GLN A 354 -12.46 0.93 13.32
N ILE A 355 -12.54 1.27 12.04
CA ILE A 355 -12.21 0.35 10.94
C ILE A 355 -10.70 0.09 10.88
N THR A 356 -9.87 1.12 11.04
CA THR A 356 -8.40 0.96 11.01
C THR A 356 -7.88 0.16 12.20
N GLN A 357 -8.42 0.36 13.41
CA GLN A 357 -8.10 -0.46 14.59
C GLN A 357 -8.53 -1.92 14.40
N ARG A 358 -9.71 -2.14 13.81
CA ARG A 358 -10.17 -3.50 13.47
C ARG A 358 -9.25 -4.16 12.45
N ALA A 359 -8.75 -3.40 11.45
CA ALA A 359 -7.79 -3.90 10.49
C ALA A 359 -6.46 -4.28 11.16
N VAL A 360 -5.93 -3.43 12.04
CA VAL A 360 -4.75 -3.72 12.87
C VAL A 360 -4.99 -4.97 13.71
N ALA A 361 -6.13 -5.09 14.36
CA ALA A 361 -6.49 -6.29 15.13
C ALA A 361 -6.58 -7.55 14.26
N ALA A 362 -6.97 -7.43 13.00
CA ALA A 362 -6.97 -8.51 12.01
C ALA A 362 -5.59 -8.80 11.38
N GLY A 363 -4.53 -8.06 11.76
CA GLY A 363 -3.16 -8.31 11.28
C GLY A 363 -2.65 -7.33 10.23
N TYR A 364 -3.39 -6.24 9.96
CA TYR A 364 -2.91 -5.22 9.04
C TYR A 364 -1.63 -4.55 9.55
N GLY A 365 -0.59 -4.50 8.73
CA GLY A 365 0.77 -4.13 9.13
C GLY A 365 1.23 -2.72 8.70
N SER A 366 0.38 -1.93 7.99
CA SER A 366 0.78 -0.63 7.43
C SER A 366 -0.23 0.48 7.76
N PRO A 367 -0.60 0.67 9.03
CA PRO A 367 -1.55 1.70 9.41
C PRO A 367 -0.97 3.10 9.17
N THR A 368 -1.85 4.06 8.96
CA THR A 368 -1.51 5.46 8.70
C THR A 368 -1.87 6.39 9.85
N ARG A 369 -2.65 5.90 10.81
CA ARG A 369 -3.01 6.65 12.01
C ARG A 369 -1.96 6.48 13.10
N ARG A 370 -1.59 7.58 13.76
CA ARG A 370 -0.69 7.57 14.93
C ARG A 370 -1.24 6.71 16.05
N SER A 371 -2.54 6.83 16.32
CA SER A 371 -3.21 6.03 17.36
C SER A 371 -3.17 4.53 17.09
N ASP A 372 -3.21 4.11 15.83
CA ASP A 372 -3.08 2.70 15.45
C ASP A 372 -1.65 2.19 15.64
N MET A 373 -0.65 2.97 15.19
CA MET A 373 0.76 2.62 15.35
C MET A 373 1.19 2.55 16.82
N GLN A 374 0.59 3.38 17.67
CA GLN A 374 0.85 3.40 19.11
C GLN A 374 -0.02 2.41 19.90
N SER A 375 -0.95 1.73 19.24
CA SER A 375 -1.81 0.76 19.93
C SER A 375 -1.00 -0.43 20.45
N GLN A 376 -1.38 -0.92 21.64
CA GLN A 376 -0.73 -2.09 22.24
C GLN A 376 -0.77 -3.31 21.30
N VAL A 377 -1.91 -3.52 20.64
CA VAL A 377 -2.09 -4.65 19.70
C VAL A 377 -1.10 -4.58 18.56
N PHE A 378 -0.87 -3.40 17.98
CA PHE A 378 0.09 -3.23 16.91
C PHE A 378 1.52 -3.38 17.42
N ALA A 379 1.86 -2.71 18.52
CA ALA A 379 3.19 -2.76 19.14
C ALA A 379 3.60 -4.20 19.52
N GLU A 380 2.70 -4.98 20.12
CA GLU A 380 2.97 -6.38 20.49
C GLU A 380 3.23 -7.26 19.27
N ARG A 381 2.43 -7.09 18.19
CA ARG A 381 2.62 -7.85 16.95
C ARG A 381 3.89 -7.50 16.19
N GLN A 382 4.33 -6.24 16.30
CA GLN A 382 5.51 -5.72 15.62
C GLN A 382 6.78 -5.86 16.46
N ARG A 383 6.69 -6.41 17.68
CA ARG A 383 7.87 -6.79 18.49
C ARG A 383 8.25 -8.23 18.22
N VAL A 384 9.30 -8.41 17.44
CA VAL A 384 9.77 -9.74 17.03
C VAL A 384 11.27 -9.85 17.29
N ASN A 385 11.70 -10.92 17.93
CA ASN A 385 13.11 -11.21 18.23
C ASN A 385 13.86 -10.04 18.92
N GLY A 386 13.14 -9.21 19.70
CA GLY A 386 13.70 -8.01 20.36
C GLY A 386 13.72 -6.76 19.49
N TYR A 387 13.24 -6.81 18.26
CA TYR A 387 13.10 -5.65 17.36
C TYR A 387 11.69 -5.06 17.43
N ASP A 388 11.60 -3.75 17.38
CA ASP A 388 10.34 -2.98 17.33
C ASP A 388 10.15 -2.44 15.90
N ILE A 389 9.50 -3.26 15.05
CA ILE A 389 9.28 -2.94 13.64
C ILE A 389 8.32 -1.74 13.50
N ALA A 390 7.35 -1.58 14.43
CA ALA A 390 6.44 -0.42 14.43
C ALA A 390 7.21 0.89 14.60
N ARG A 391 8.13 0.93 15.56
CA ARG A 391 8.99 2.11 15.78
C ARG A 391 9.88 2.38 14.59
N LEU A 392 10.56 1.36 14.05
CA LEU A 392 11.40 1.50 12.86
C LEU A 392 10.62 2.07 11.67
N SER A 393 9.39 1.59 11.46
CA SER A 393 8.53 2.05 10.37
C SER A 393 8.08 3.50 10.58
N SER A 394 7.65 3.85 11.80
CA SER A 394 7.24 5.23 12.13
C SER A 394 8.39 6.22 11.96
N GLU A 395 9.58 5.89 12.47
CA GLU A 395 10.79 6.71 12.31
C GLU A 395 11.17 6.89 10.84
N ALA A 396 11.05 5.83 10.03
CA ALA A 396 11.33 5.88 8.60
C ALA A 396 10.31 6.74 7.84
N ILE A 397 9.01 6.67 8.16
CA ILE A 397 7.95 7.52 7.56
C ILE A 397 8.23 9.00 7.91
N ASP A 398 8.52 9.30 9.17
CA ASP A 398 8.81 10.66 9.60
C ASP A 398 10.10 11.21 8.97
N LEU A 399 11.13 10.37 8.84
CA LEU A 399 12.37 10.76 8.17
C LEU A 399 12.14 11.03 6.68
N ALA A 400 11.38 10.17 6.00
CA ALA A 400 10.99 10.34 4.62
C ALA A 400 10.27 11.68 4.37
N ALA A 401 9.35 12.05 5.26
CA ALA A 401 8.62 13.31 5.19
C ALA A 401 9.54 14.53 5.38
N LYS A 402 10.40 14.49 6.39
CA LYS A 402 11.31 15.61 6.73
C LYS A 402 12.33 15.89 5.63
N GLN A 403 12.90 14.86 5.04
CA GLN A 403 13.92 15.00 4.01
C GLN A 403 13.33 15.38 2.66
N GLY A 404 12.02 15.18 2.46
CA GLY A 404 11.33 15.45 1.20
C GLY A 404 11.94 14.66 0.04
N HIS A 405 12.57 13.52 0.33
CA HIS A 405 13.29 12.72 -0.67
C HIS A 405 12.36 12.13 -1.75
N MET A 406 11.06 12.11 -1.50
CA MET A 406 10.08 11.67 -2.48
C MET A 406 9.70 12.76 -3.51
N LYS A 407 10.34 13.93 -3.49
CA LYS A 407 10.02 15.06 -4.41
C LYS A 407 10.15 14.67 -5.87
N TYR A 408 11.06 13.79 -6.24
CA TYR A 408 11.18 13.29 -7.61
C TYR A 408 9.88 12.60 -8.10
N ARG A 409 9.09 12.02 -7.18
CA ARG A 409 7.80 11.39 -7.50
C ARG A 409 6.66 12.37 -7.69
N THR A 410 6.83 13.63 -7.25
CA THR A 410 5.83 14.67 -7.52
C THR A 410 5.85 15.16 -8.97
N VAL A 411 6.78 14.66 -9.78
CA VAL A 411 6.89 14.96 -11.20
C VAL A 411 5.96 14.02 -11.98
N ALA A 412 5.00 14.59 -12.72
CA ALA A 412 3.97 13.81 -13.42
C ALA A 412 4.52 12.79 -14.43
N VAL A 413 5.71 13.04 -14.99
CA VAL A 413 6.39 12.15 -15.93
C VAL A 413 7.28 11.10 -15.23
N TYR A 414 7.32 11.10 -13.91
CA TYR A 414 8.19 10.16 -13.16
C TYR A 414 7.98 8.69 -13.52
N PRO A 415 6.76 8.17 -13.77
CA PRO A 415 6.59 6.77 -14.18
C PRO A 415 7.41 6.36 -15.41
N GLN A 416 7.63 7.27 -16.36
CA GLN A 416 8.46 7.05 -17.52
C GLN A 416 9.95 7.12 -17.18
N ILE A 417 10.34 8.01 -16.28
CA ILE A 417 11.71 8.11 -15.77
C ILE A 417 12.07 6.85 -14.96
N ASP A 418 11.14 6.37 -14.15
CA ASP A 418 11.24 5.10 -13.40
C ASP A 418 11.63 3.92 -14.31
N GLN A 419 11.03 3.83 -15.49
CA GLN A 419 11.36 2.80 -16.49
C GLN A 419 12.81 2.93 -17.02
N GLN A 420 13.32 4.15 -17.18
CA GLN A 420 14.70 4.37 -17.63
C GLN A 420 15.68 3.92 -16.53
N ILE A 421 15.38 4.21 -15.26
CA ILE A 421 16.16 3.75 -14.10
C ILE A 421 16.16 2.22 -14.02
N ASN A 422 14.98 1.59 -14.09
CA ASN A 422 14.84 0.13 -14.08
C ASN A 422 15.74 -0.49 -15.14
N LYS A 423 15.63 0.00 -16.38
CA LYS A 423 16.43 -0.51 -17.51
C LYS A 423 17.93 -0.36 -17.29
N ALA A 424 18.37 0.78 -16.75
CA ALA A 424 19.79 1.01 -16.49
C ALA A 424 20.33 0.02 -15.46
N ILE A 425 19.64 -0.14 -14.32
CA ILE A 425 20.06 -1.08 -13.26
C ILE A 425 20.08 -2.52 -13.77
N GLU A 426 19.07 -2.96 -14.54
CA GLU A 426 19.07 -4.29 -15.19
C GLU A 426 20.30 -4.52 -16.07
N LEU A 427 20.69 -3.53 -16.88
CA LEU A 427 21.86 -3.62 -17.76
C LEU A 427 23.17 -3.72 -16.97
N ILE A 428 23.27 -3.06 -15.81
CA ILE A 428 24.46 -3.12 -14.97
C ILE A 428 24.52 -4.45 -14.22
N VAL A 429 23.40 -4.88 -13.61
CA VAL A 429 23.34 -6.15 -12.85
C VAL A 429 23.61 -7.35 -13.76
N SER A 430 23.07 -7.34 -14.98
CA SER A 430 23.33 -8.40 -15.97
C SER A 430 24.73 -8.33 -16.61
N GLY A 431 25.54 -7.32 -16.28
CA GLY A 431 26.89 -7.14 -16.83
C GLY A 431 26.91 -6.69 -18.30
N GLN A 432 25.78 -6.31 -18.87
CA GLN A 432 25.69 -5.88 -20.29
C GLN A 432 26.28 -4.48 -20.50
N LYS A 433 26.25 -3.62 -19.46
CA LYS A 433 26.86 -2.28 -19.50
C LYS A 433 27.56 -1.94 -18.19
N SER A 434 28.56 -1.06 -18.29
CA SER A 434 29.11 -0.40 -17.09
C SER A 434 28.08 0.55 -16.48
N ALA A 435 28.23 0.86 -15.19
CA ALA A 435 27.35 1.82 -14.51
C ALA A 435 27.33 3.18 -15.22
N ALA A 436 28.51 3.69 -15.62
CA ALA A 436 28.60 4.96 -16.36
C ALA A 436 27.81 4.93 -17.66
N ALA A 437 27.97 3.89 -18.49
CA ALA A 437 27.29 3.80 -19.78
C ALA A 437 25.77 3.61 -19.65
N ALA A 438 25.32 2.82 -18.65
CA ALA A 438 23.91 2.58 -18.41
C ALA A 438 23.20 3.83 -17.83
N MET A 439 23.84 4.51 -16.86
CA MET A 439 23.28 5.71 -16.25
C MET A 439 23.26 6.91 -17.22
N GLN A 440 24.27 7.03 -18.09
CA GLN A 440 24.26 8.00 -19.20
C GLN A 440 23.09 7.71 -20.18
N GLN A 441 22.85 6.44 -20.50
CA GLN A 441 21.67 6.07 -21.31
C GLN A 441 20.36 6.42 -20.61
N ALA A 442 20.24 6.20 -19.29
CA ALA A 442 19.06 6.58 -18.52
C ALA A 442 18.86 8.10 -18.52
N GLN A 443 19.93 8.88 -18.39
CA GLN A 443 19.92 10.35 -18.49
C GLN A 443 19.34 10.81 -19.83
N ILE A 444 19.84 10.26 -20.95
CA ILE A 444 19.35 10.58 -22.30
C ILE A 444 17.88 10.19 -22.45
N GLY A 445 17.52 9.00 -21.95
CA GLY A 445 16.13 8.53 -21.95
C GLY A 445 15.21 9.44 -21.16
N ALA A 446 15.63 9.85 -19.96
CA ALA A 446 14.88 10.76 -19.11
C ALA A 446 14.64 12.13 -19.75
N LEU A 447 15.68 12.71 -20.39
CA LEU A 447 15.56 13.95 -21.15
C LEU A 447 14.56 13.81 -22.32
N ALA A 448 14.59 12.68 -23.03
CA ALA A 448 13.64 12.41 -24.10
C ALA A 448 12.19 12.31 -23.61
N GLU A 449 11.96 11.70 -22.44
CA GLU A 449 10.63 11.62 -21.83
C GLU A 449 10.10 13.00 -21.42
N LEU A 450 10.93 13.82 -20.79
CA LEU A 450 10.56 15.20 -20.42
C LEU A 450 10.17 16.02 -21.67
N LYS A 451 10.99 15.93 -22.72
CA LYS A 451 10.70 16.61 -23.99
C LYS A 451 9.38 16.13 -24.60
N ARG A 452 9.12 14.81 -24.63
CA ARG A 452 7.84 14.25 -25.13
C ARG A 452 6.64 14.73 -24.33
N SER A 453 6.83 14.96 -23.04
CA SER A 453 5.79 15.45 -22.14
C SER A 453 5.63 16.98 -22.15
N GLY A 454 6.35 17.69 -23.05
CA GLY A 454 6.30 19.14 -23.18
C GLY A 454 6.97 19.90 -22.02
N ILE A 455 7.83 19.21 -21.24
CA ILE A 455 8.55 19.80 -20.12
C ILE A 455 9.90 20.30 -20.61
N ALA A 456 10.11 21.61 -20.54
CA ALA A 456 11.40 22.23 -20.84
C ALA A 456 12.38 22.02 -19.67
N VAL A 457 13.62 21.61 -19.99
CA VAL A 457 14.71 21.38 -19.03
C VAL A 457 16.03 21.98 -19.51
#